data_96d26a25f95ecf372d595f17af2c4259
#
_entry.id   96d26a25f95ecf372d595f17af2c4259
#
_cell.length_a   1.000
_cell.length_b   1.000
_cell.length_c   1.000
_cell.angle_alpha   90.00
_cell.angle_beta   90.00
_cell.angle_gamma   90.00
#
_symmetry.space_group_name_H-M   'P 1'
#
loop_
_entity.id
_entity.type
_entity.pdbx_description
1 polymer ?
#
loop_
_entity_poly.entity_id
_entity_poly.type
_entity_poly.pdbx_seq_one_letter_code
_entity_poly.pdbx_strand_id
1 'polypeptide(L)'
;MQAPKFNNGSNIWTQAGFLVKDRYGTRSPPTLRTPADMAVGKRWRTAYQNTQPNGVVENNFYDCRVVGYDNVTVPEGTFKAFYVICTGEARSRTYLSVNEVRTWFDPASLRVISSEWAFRSKGALTTHARVESVSFKRLAN
;
A
#
# COMPACT_ATOMS: atom_id res chain seq x y z
N MET A 1 3.24 -9.76 19.60
CA MET A 1 2.09 -8.90 19.66
C MET A 1 1.04 -9.30 18.64
N GLN A 2 -0.19 -9.30 19.05
CA GLN A 2 -1.28 -9.68 18.18
C GLN A 2 -1.69 -8.53 17.28
N ALA A 3 -1.83 -8.78 16.00
CA ALA A 3 -2.29 -7.78 15.07
C ALA A 3 -3.80 -7.86 14.93
N PRO A 4 -4.49 -6.72 14.86
CA PRO A 4 -5.92 -6.73 14.61
C PRO A 4 -6.23 -7.14 13.18
N LYS A 5 -7.43 -7.66 12.97
CA LYS A 5 -7.90 -8.05 11.65
C LYS A 5 -8.93 -7.07 11.14
N PHE A 6 -8.88 -6.83 9.84
CA PHE A 6 -9.83 -5.97 9.14
C PHE A 6 -10.36 -6.66 7.91
N ASN A 7 -11.44 -6.15 7.36
CA ASN A 7 -12.00 -6.65 6.11
C ASN A 7 -12.20 -8.15 6.17
N ASN A 8 -13.02 -8.58 7.09
CA ASN A 8 -13.35 -9.99 7.29
C ASN A 8 -12.11 -10.88 7.46
N GLY A 9 -11.03 -10.32 7.96
CA GLY A 9 -9.85 -11.09 8.26
C GLY A 9 -8.87 -11.26 7.11
N SER A 10 -9.13 -10.67 5.93
CA SER A 10 -8.22 -10.82 4.80
C SER A 10 -6.96 -9.99 4.96
N ASN A 11 -7.02 -8.89 5.71
CA ASN A 11 -5.86 -8.05 5.98
C ASN A 11 -5.53 -8.06 7.45
N ILE A 12 -4.24 -8.12 7.76
CA ILE A 12 -3.76 -8.10 9.14
C ILE A 12 -2.77 -6.96 9.27
N TRP A 13 -2.98 -6.14 10.30
CA TRP A 13 -2.17 -4.96 10.58
C TRP A 13 -1.65 -5.01 12.00
N THR A 14 -0.50 -4.40 12.25
CA THR A 14 -0.08 -4.15 13.62
C THR A 14 -0.89 -3.00 14.18
N GLN A 15 -0.84 -2.83 15.50
CA GLN A 15 -1.51 -1.69 16.15
C GLN A 15 -0.93 -0.36 15.70
N ALA A 16 0.33 -0.34 15.28
CA ALA A 16 0.97 0.87 14.77
C ALA A 16 0.61 1.15 13.30
N GLY A 17 -0.20 0.31 12.67
CA GLY A 17 -0.64 0.55 11.30
C GLY A 17 0.25 -0.06 10.23
N PHE A 18 1.16 -0.94 10.59
CA PHE A 18 2.02 -1.62 9.62
C PHE A 18 1.31 -2.87 9.09
N LEU A 19 1.33 -3.03 7.79
CA LEU A 19 0.69 -4.18 7.14
C LEU A 19 1.53 -5.43 7.35
N VAL A 20 0.91 -6.46 7.92
CA VAL A 20 1.54 -7.77 8.15
C VAL A 20 1.19 -8.72 7.02
N LYS A 21 -0.09 -8.78 6.64
CA LYS A 21 -0.56 -9.76 5.68
C LYS A 21 -1.76 -9.21 4.93
N ASP A 22 -1.83 -9.53 3.65
CA ASP A 22 -3.02 -9.33 2.83
C ASP A 22 -3.19 -10.53 1.89
N ARG A 23 -4.06 -10.42 0.91
CA ARG A 23 -4.31 -11.53 -0.02
C ARG A 23 -3.10 -11.86 -0.90
N TYR A 24 -2.13 -10.97 -0.99
CA TYR A 24 -0.93 -11.18 -1.80
C TYR A 24 0.20 -11.85 -1.03
N GLY A 25 0.08 -11.93 0.29
CA GLY A 25 1.08 -12.64 1.10
C GLY A 25 1.34 -12.00 2.44
N THR A 26 2.37 -12.50 3.09
CA THR A 26 2.82 -12.07 4.41
C THR A 26 4.11 -11.29 4.29
N ARG A 27 4.17 -10.14 4.95
CA ARG A 27 5.31 -9.24 4.88
C ARG A 27 6.20 -9.37 6.10
N SER A 28 7.50 -9.38 5.85
CA SER A 28 8.50 -9.43 6.90
C SER A 28 9.64 -8.47 6.54
N PRO A 29 9.85 -7.42 7.32
CA PRO A 29 9.02 -6.95 8.43
C PRO A 29 7.67 -6.38 7.93
N PRO A 30 6.72 -6.14 8.81
CA PRO A 30 5.48 -5.46 8.42
C PRO A 30 5.77 -4.11 7.77
N THR A 31 5.01 -3.76 6.73
CA THR A 31 5.30 -2.58 5.92
C THR A 31 4.55 -1.35 6.39
N LEU A 32 5.25 -0.23 6.38
CA LEU A 32 4.65 1.07 6.66
C LEU A 32 4.24 1.72 5.35
N ARG A 33 2.94 1.86 5.15
CA ARG A 33 2.42 2.51 3.95
C ARG A 33 2.23 3.99 4.12
N THR A 34 1.80 4.40 5.31
CA THR A 34 1.42 5.79 5.56
C THR A 34 2.03 6.22 6.89
N PRO A 35 3.17 6.90 6.84
CA PRO A 35 3.76 7.45 8.08
C PRO A 35 2.78 8.36 8.81
N ALA A 36 2.92 8.43 10.11
CA ALA A 36 2.03 9.25 10.92
C ALA A 36 2.21 10.74 10.65
N ASP A 37 3.40 11.14 10.24
CA ASP A 37 3.74 12.55 10.01
C ASP A 37 3.69 12.91 8.53
N MET A 38 2.58 12.58 7.89
CA MET A 38 2.40 12.88 6.47
C MET A 38 2.41 14.37 6.21
N ALA A 39 3.15 14.78 5.19
CA ALA A 39 3.22 16.15 4.72
C ALA A 39 3.69 16.16 3.28
N VAL A 40 3.26 17.14 2.51
CA VAL A 40 3.73 17.27 1.13
C VAL A 40 5.26 17.43 1.14
N GLY A 41 5.91 16.63 0.30
CA GLY A 41 7.37 16.60 0.23
C GLY A 41 8.02 15.53 1.08
N LYS A 42 7.29 14.89 1.96
CA LYS A 42 7.85 13.81 2.78
C LYS A 42 8.27 12.65 1.89
N ARG A 43 9.42 12.06 2.22
CA ARG A 43 9.95 10.88 1.52
C ARG A 43 10.32 9.81 2.53
N TRP A 44 10.14 8.57 2.12
CA TRP A 44 10.60 7.43 2.92
C TRP A 44 10.85 6.24 2.03
N ARG A 45 11.59 5.28 2.58
CA ARG A 45 11.88 4.01 1.91
C ARG A 45 11.28 2.88 2.72
N THR A 46 10.89 1.84 2.03
CA THR A 46 10.42 0.63 2.68
C THR A 46 10.98 -0.58 1.94
N ALA A 47 11.41 -1.57 2.69
CA ALA A 47 11.95 -2.80 2.15
C ALA A 47 11.41 -3.95 2.99
N TYR A 48 10.98 -5.01 2.33
CA TYR A 48 10.42 -6.15 3.03
C TYR A 48 10.43 -7.38 2.12
N GLN A 49 10.32 -8.55 2.73
CA GLN A 49 10.03 -9.77 2.00
C GLN A 49 8.54 -10.03 2.03
N ASN A 50 7.99 -10.42 0.89
CA ASN A 50 6.62 -10.87 0.81
C ASN A 50 6.63 -12.36 0.48
N THR A 51 6.05 -13.17 1.36
CA THR A 51 5.86 -14.60 1.10
C THR A 51 4.45 -14.78 0.61
N GLN A 52 4.32 -15.14 -0.67
CA GLN A 52 3.03 -15.33 -1.31
C GLN A 52 2.34 -16.57 -0.75
N PRO A 53 1.02 -16.68 -0.91
CA PRO A 53 0.29 -17.86 -0.45
C PRO A 53 0.82 -19.17 -1.04
N ASN A 54 1.41 -19.12 -2.23
CA ASN A 54 2.01 -20.31 -2.87
C ASN A 54 3.44 -20.58 -2.41
N GLY A 55 3.97 -19.81 -1.47
CA GLY A 55 5.31 -20.01 -0.93
C GLY A 55 6.42 -19.24 -1.65
N VAL A 56 6.12 -18.56 -2.74
CA VAL A 56 7.13 -17.76 -3.44
C VAL A 56 7.51 -16.57 -2.60
N VAL A 57 8.82 -16.34 -2.46
CA VAL A 57 9.35 -15.22 -1.68
C VAL A 57 9.83 -14.13 -2.62
N GLU A 58 9.32 -12.92 -2.40
CA GLU A 58 9.74 -11.72 -3.13
C GLU A 58 10.45 -10.78 -2.20
N ASN A 59 11.53 -10.19 -2.68
CA ASN A 59 12.16 -9.06 -2.02
C ASN A 59 11.62 -7.79 -2.64
N ASN A 60 10.99 -6.97 -1.82
CA ASN A 60 10.35 -5.74 -2.26
C ASN A 60 11.11 -4.54 -1.72
N PHE A 61 11.22 -3.52 -2.56
CA PHE A 61 11.90 -2.29 -2.20
C PHE A 61 11.20 -1.14 -2.88
N TYR A 62 10.83 -0.12 -2.11
CA TYR A 62 10.11 1.04 -2.62
C TYR A 62 10.65 2.34 -2.04
N ASP A 63 10.71 3.36 -2.90
CA ASP A 63 10.89 4.74 -2.51
C ASP A 63 9.53 5.43 -2.65
N CYS A 64 9.09 6.08 -1.59
CA CYS A 64 7.80 6.74 -1.54
C CYS A 64 7.95 8.23 -1.30
N ARG A 65 7.04 9.02 -1.87
CA ARG A 65 6.99 10.46 -1.61
C ARG A 65 5.57 10.96 -1.66
N VAL A 66 5.30 12.00 -0.88
CA VAL A 66 4.03 12.70 -0.89
C VAL A 66 4.14 13.85 -1.88
N VAL A 67 3.35 13.81 -2.95
CA VAL A 67 3.44 14.79 -4.04
C VAL A 67 2.40 15.88 -3.92
N GLY A 68 1.33 15.68 -3.18
CA GLY A 68 0.29 16.67 -3.07
C GLY A 68 -0.71 16.35 -1.96
N TYR A 69 -1.59 17.31 -1.73
CA TYR A 69 -2.67 17.18 -0.76
C TYR A 69 -3.87 17.91 -1.35
N ASP A 70 -4.86 17.19 -1.80
CA ASP A 70 -5.94 17.77 -2.58
C ASP A 70 -7.22 16.93 -2.48
N ASN A 71 -8.29 17.44 -3.06
CA ASN A 71 -9.57 16.75 -3.03
C ASN A 71 -9.57 15.57 -4.00
N VAL A 72 -10.14 14.47 -3.56
CA VAL A 72 -10.32 13.25 -4.35
C VAL A 72 -11.78 12.86 -4.25
N THR A 73 -12.41 12.62 -5.37
CA THR A 73 -13.81 12.21 -5.43
C THR A 73 -13.91 10.75 -5.84
N VAL A 74 -14.61 9.99 -5.02
CA VAL A 74 -14.96 8.60 -5.28
C VAL A 74 -16.47 8.45 -5.06
N PRO A 75 -17.07 7.28 -5.36
CA PRO A 75 -18.53 7.13 -5.22
C PRO A 75 -19.07 7.51 -3.84
N GLU A 76 -18.28 7.33 -2.78
CA GLU A 76 -18.73 7.66 -1.42
C GLU A 76 -18.66 9.14 -1.09
N GLY A 77 -18.02 9.95 -1.91
CA GLY A 77 -17.93 11.38 -1.65
C GLY A 77 -16.58 11.96 -2.01
N THR A 78 -16.35 13.18 -1.52
CA THR A 78 -15.11 13.91 -1.75
C THR A 78 -14.32 13.97 -0.45
N PHE A 79 -13.04 13.65 -0.53
CA PHE A 79 -12.15 13.59 0.62
C PHE A 79 -10.88 14.37 0.31
N LYS A 80 -10.34 15.04 1.29
CA LYS A 80 -9.05 15.70 1.14
C LYS A 80 -7.95 14.71 1.51
N ALA A 81 -7.09 14.40 0.57
CA ALA A 81 -6.16 13.29 0.70
C ALA A 81 -4.76 13.65 0.26
N PHE A 82 -3.78 13.02 0.90
CA PHE A 82 -2.40 13.07 0.44
C PHE A 82 -2.25 12.13 -0.75
N TYR A 83 -1.59 12.62 -1.78
CA TYR A 83 -1.25 11.84 -2.96
C TYR A 83 0.17 11.34 -2.82
N VAL A 84 0.32 10.03 -2.72
CA VAL A 84 1.59 9.37 -2.48
C VAL A 84 1.97 8.53 -3.68
N ILE A 85 3.19 8.66 -4.15
CA ILE A 85 3.73 7.83 -5.21
C ILE A 85 4.88 7.01 -4.64
N CYS A 86 4.78 5.70 -4.79
CA CYS A 86 5.83 4.76 -4.43
C CYS A 86 6.33 4.07 -5.68
N THR A 87 7.62 4.08 -5.91
CA THR A 87 8.24 3.37 -7.02
C THR A 87 9.27 2.40 -6.49
N GLY A 88 9.35 1.23 -7.10
CA GLY A 88 10.29 0.24 -6.64
C GLY A 88 10.19 -1.05 -7.40
N GLU A 89 10.63 -2.12 -6.79
CA GLU A 89 10.66 -3.41 -7.46
C GLU A 89 10.34 -4.54 -6.51
N ALA A 90 9.84 -5.62 -7.10
CA ALA A 90 9.64 -6.90 -6.44
C ALA A 90 10.48 -7.92 -7.19
N ARG A 91 11.35 -8.61 -6.48
CA ARG A 91 12.30 -9.55 -7.07
C ARG A 91 12.16 -10.91 -6.42
N SER A 92 11.94 -11.93 -7.24
CA SER A 92 11.98 -13.31 -6.81
C SER A 92 13.11 -14.05 -7.52
N ARG A 93 13.19 -15.35 -7.33
CA ARG A 93 14.20 -16.16 -8.01
C ARG A 93 13.96 -16.25 -9.51
N THR A 94 12.73 -16.03 -9.95
CA THR A 94 12.36 -16.26 -11.35
C THR A 94 11.91 -15.02 -12.08
N TYR A 95 11.70 -13.91 -11.40
CA TYR A 95 11.23 -12.69 -12.07
C TYR A 95 11.67 -11.43 -11.35
N LEU A 96 11.62 -10.34 -12.08
CA LEU A 96 11.78 -8.98 -11.58
C LEU A 96 10.59 -8.19 -12.07
N SER A 97 9.90 -7.53 -11.17
CA SER A 97 8.80 -6.63 -11.49
C SER A 97 9.14 -5.23 -11.03
N VAL A 98 9.00 -4.26 -11.92
CA VAL A 98 9.16 -2.84 -11.58
C VAL A 98 7.78 -2.27 -11.39
N ASN A 99 7.54 -1.67 -10.24
CA ASN A 99 6.20 -1.30 -9.82
C ASN A 99 6.10 0.17 -9.50
N GLU A 100 4.93 0.74 -9.79
CA GLU A 100 4.56 2.06 -9.32
C GLU A 100 3.21 1.95 -8.63
N VAL A 101 3.12 2.50 -7.42
CA VAL A 101 1.90 2.50 -6.63
C VAL A 101 1.54 3.95 -6.34
N ARG A 102 0.31 4.33 -6.67
CA ARG A 102 -0.23 5.66 -6.40
C ARG A 102 -1.37 5.50 -5.42
N THR A 103 -1.32 6.24 -4.35
CA THR A 103 -2.27 6.10 -3.25
C THR A 103 -2.75 7.47 -2.82
N TRP A 104 -4.05 7.58 -2.60
CA TRP A 104 -4.67 8.77 -2.02
C TRP A 104 -5.13 8.41 -0.62
N PHE A 105 -4.52 9.05 0.38
CA PHE A 105 -4.72 8.73 1.79
C PHE A 105 -5.33 9.94 2.51
N ASP A 106 -6.47 9.72 3.17
CA ASP A 106 -7.14 10.74 3.96
C ASP A 106 -6.71 10.62 5.42
N PRO A 107 -5.95 11.60 5.94
CA PRO A 107 -5.51 11.53 7.32
C PRO A 107 -6.64 11.71 8.33
N ALA A 108 -7.72 12.39 7.94
CA ALA A 108 -8.83 12.62 8.88
C ALA A 108 -9.58 11.33 9.18
N SER A 109 -9.79 10.48 8.18
CA SER A 109 -10.49 9.21 8.38
C SER A 109 -9.55 8.03 8.50
N LEU A 110 -8.24 8.24 8.33
CA LEU A 110 -7.22 7.19 8.40
C LEU A 110 -7.47 6.09 7.40
N ARG A 111 -7.84 6.45 6.17
CA ARG A 111 -8.14 5.44 5.16
C ARG A 111 -7.53 5.78 3.82
N VAL A 112 -7.28 4.74 3.05
CA VAL A 112 -6.92 4.85 1.64
C VAL A 112 -8.20 5.06 0.87
N ILE A 113 -8.29 6.20 0.18
CA ILE A 113 -9.46 6.54 -0.60
C ILE A 113 -9.42 5.83 -1.94
N SER A 114 -8.23 5.80 -2.54
CA SER A 114 -8.06 5.21 -3.86
C SER A 114 -6.61 4.75 -4.02
N SER A 115 -6.41 3.71 -4.80
CA SER A 115 -5.08 3.18 -5.08
C SER A 115 -4.99 2.74 -6.52
N GLU A 116 -3.89 3.07 -7.17
CA GLU A 116 -3.57 2.58 -8.50
C GLU A 116 -2.25 1.84 -8.47
N TRP A 117 -2.20 0.73 -9.17
CA TRP A 117 -1.01 -0.12 -9.23
C TRP A 117 -0.64 -0.36 -10.68
N ALA A 118 0.62 -0.19 -11.00
CA ALA A 118 1.14 -0.52 -12.31
C ALA A 118 2.36 -1.42 -12.13
N PHE A 119 2.32 -2.58 -12.76
CA PHE A 119 3.39 -3.57 -12.69
C PHE A 119 3.98 -3.78 -14.07
N ARG A 120 5.31 -3.83 -14.14
CA ARG A 120 6.03 -4.14 -15.36
C ARG A 120 6.98 -5.29 -15.10
N SER A 121 6.98 -6.26 -16.01
CA SER A 121 7.94 -7.36 -15.96
C SER A 121 8.71 -7.34 -17.27
N LYS A 122 10.04 -7.32 -17.19
CA LYS A 122 10.91 -7.27 -18.37
C LYS A 122 10.58 -6.09 -19.29
N GLY A 123 10.21 -4.94 -18.68
CA GLY A 123 9.93 -3.72 -19.43
C GLY A 123 8.54 -3.61 -20.01
N ALA A 124 7.75 -4.68 -19.97
CA ALA A 124 6.39 -4.65 -20.48
C ALA A 124 5.40 -4.48 -19.32
N LEU A 125 4.36 -3.69 -19.56
CA LEU A 125 3.29 -3.54 -18.57
C LEU A 125 2.49 -4.84 -18.52
N THR A 126 2.46 -5.47 -17.34
CA THR A 126 1.78 -6.76 -17.19
C THR A 126 0.41 -6.61 -16.54
N THR A 127 0.26 -5.65 -15.63
CA THR A 127 -0.98 -5.47 -14.90
C THR A 127 -1.15 -4.02 -14.53
N HIS A 128 -2.37 -3.54 -14.65
CA HIS A 128 -2.75 -2.23 -14.16
C HIS A 128 -4.11 -2.35 -13.51
N ALA A 129 -4.22 -1.86 -12.28
CA ALA A 129 -5.48 -1.93 -11.56
C ALA A 129 -5.67 -0.68 -10.73
N ARG A 130 -6.93 -0.26 -10.62
CA ARG A 130 -7.32 0.81 -9.73
C ARG A 130 -8.37 0.29 -8.77
N VAL A 131 -8.13 0.54 -7.48
CA VAL A 131 -9.06 0.13 -6.44
C VAL A 131 -9.51 1.36 -5.68
N GLU A 132 -10.81 1.55 -5.59
CA GLU A 132 -11.39 2.63 -4.81
C GLU A 132 -11.94 2.08 -3.52
N SER A 133 -11.73 2.83 -2.44
CA SER A 133 -12.25 2.44 -1.14
C SER A 133 -13.72 2.80 -1.07
N VAL A 134 -14.57 1.78 -1.09
CA VAL A 134 -16.02 2.00 -1.09
C VAL A 134 -16.63 1.80 0.29
N SER A 135 -15.88 1.29 1.22
CA SER A 135 -16.33 1.18 2.61
C SER A 135 -15.14 1.32 3.51
N PHE A 136 -15.40 1.83 4.68
CA PHE A 136 -14.32 2.15 5.59
C PHE A 136 -14.56 1.56 6.95
N LYS A 137 -13.55 0.88 7.46
CA LYS A 137 -13.51 0.47 8.85
C LYS A 137 -12.29 1.05 9.49
N ARG A 138 -12.50 1.83 10.52
CA ARG A 138 -11.36 2.37 11.23
C ARG A 138 -10.60 1.26 11.90
N LEU A 139 -9.30 1.50 11.93
CA LEU A 139 -8.44 0.62 12.63
C LEU A 139 -8.76 0.75 14.08
N ALA A 140 -9.21 -0.28 14.65
CA ALA A 140 -9.45 -0.35 15.98
C ALA A 140 -9.91 0.85 16.60
N ASN A 141 -10.78 1.10 16.72
CA ASN A 141 -11.14 2.01 17.59
C ASN A 141 -11.40 1.67 18.87
#